data_c91b3ee92294998a8f2e69144b3ac633
#
_entry.id   c91b3ee92294998a8f2e69144b3ac633
#
_cell.length_a   1.000
_cell.length_b   1.000
_cell.length_c   1.000
_cell.angle_alpha   90.00
_cell.angle_beta   90.00
_cell.angle_gamma   90.00
#
_symmetry.space_group_name_H-M   'P 1'
#
loop_
_entity.id
_entity.type
_entity.pdbx_description
1 polymer ?
#
loop_
_entity_poly.entity_id
_entity_poly.type
_entity_poly.pdbx_seq_one_letter_code
_entity_poly.pdbx_strand_id
1 'polypeptide(L)'
;MIPEDAEYAVTVSFVLREDTFWAKAGHEVAFGQKVYKKEVKFAVPEKPLQVVRGKVNIGVKGDDFDCLFSLLNGGLVSYRYAGKEMIEKIPMPNFWRAPVDNDNGSMAPGRYAQWKIASMYISHRNGGMFDNVPTTVEETEHSVTITYTYYMPTTPAAKCQVAYTVFGDGTVETKLTYDPVEGLPDMPEFGMMFKLNADYDNVEWYGYGSEETYADRRHGAKLGIYKNKAADNMAKYLVPQECGNKVGVRYAKVTDDRGRGLLFSGDELSFSALPYTPHELENAAHPYELPQVHYTVVRVALAQMGVGGDDSWGAWVHPEYHIDVTKPLEFTFRFRGI
;
A
#
# COMPACT_ATOMS: atom_id res chain seq x y z
N MET A 1 19.29 -23.88 -18.35
CA MET A 1 19.42 -22.50 -18.83
C MET A 1 18.37 -21.70 -18.09
N ILE A 2 18.78 -20.68 -17.35
CA ILE A 2 17.82 -19.80 -16.63
C ILE A 2 17.28 -18.83 -17.67
N PRO A 3 15.95 -18.76 -17.90
CA PRO A 3 15.39 -17.80 -18.84
C PRO A 3 15.79 -16.37 -18.45
N GLU A 4 16.11 -15.53 -19.44
CA GLU A 4 16.69 -14.20 -19.17
C GLU A 4 15.65 -13.13 -18.78
N ASP A 5 14.36 -13.45 -18.75
CA ASP A 5 13.24 -12.52 -18.64
C ASP A 5 12.40 -12.67 -17.36
N ALA A 6 12.93 -13.37 -16.34
CA ALA A 6 12.24 -13.61 -15.09
C ALA A 6 13.14 -13.38 -13.85
N GLU A 7 12.52 -13.14 -12.69
CA GLU A 7 13.19 -13.17 -11.41
C GLU A 7 13.25 -14.63 -10.91
N TYR A 8 14.39 -15.03 -10.35
CA TYR A 8 14.60 -16.37 -9.81
C TYR A 8 15.00 -16.31 -8.34
N ALA A 9 14.34 -17.10 -7.53
CA ALA A 9 14.70 -17.34 -6.14
C ALA A 9 15.23 -18.79 -6.02
N VAL A 10 16.51 -18.94 -5.70
CA VAL A 10 17.11 -20.23 -5.36
C VAL A 10 17.10 -20.38 -3.85
N THR A 11 16.39 -21.39 -3.36
CA THR A 11 16.27 -21.68 -1.93
C THR A 11 16.99 -22.98 -1.60
N VAL A 12 17.83 -22.97 -0.56
CA VAL A 12 18.45 -24.14 0.03
C VAL A 12 17.86 -24.31 1.42
N SER A 13 17.28 -25.49 1.68
CA SER A 13 16.64 -25.82 2.95
C SER A 13 17.41 -26.93 3.66
N PHE A 14 17.58 -26.79 4.96
CA PHE A 14 18.07 -27.85 5.84
C PHE A 14 16.88 -28.44 6.58
N VAL A 15 16.67 -29.73 6.42
CA VAL A 15 15.51 -30.44 7.00
C VAL A 15 15.94 -31.55 7.95
N LEU A 16 15.11 -31.85 8.92
CA LEU A 16 15.32 -33.01 9.81
C LEU A 16 15.29 -34.30 8.99
N ARG A 17 16.29 -35.17 9.20
CA ARG A 17 16.43 -36.46 8.53
C ARG A 17 15.49 -37.50 9.10
N GLU A 18 15.22 -37.42 10.41
CA GLU A 18 14.46 -38.39 11.20
C GLU A 18 13.47 -37.65 12.10
N ASP A 19 12.48 -38.39 12.60
CA ASP A 19 11.56 -37.90 13.63
C ASP A 19 12.30 -37.54 14.92
N THR A 20 11.98 -36.42 15.51
CA THR A 20 12.43 -35.99 16.83
C THR A 20 11.22 -35.86 17.76
N PHE A 21 11.45 -35.59 19.06
CA PHE A 21 10.35 -35.40 20.01
C PHE A 21 9.52 -34.14 19.76
N TRP A 22 10.04 -33.15 19.03
CA TRP A 22 9.39 -31.85 18.77
C TRP A 22 8.96 -31.67 17.31
N ALA A 23 9.51 -32.41 16.35
CA ALA A 23 9.14 -32.30 14.93
C ALA A 23 9.38 -33.60 14.16
N LYS A 24 8.67 -33.73 13.04
CA LYS A 24 8.77 -34.88 12.14
C LYS A 24 9.92 -34.73 11.14
N ALA A 25 10.39 -35.84 10.59
CA ALA A 25 11.30 -35.85 9.45
C ALA A 25 10.75 -34.96 8.32
N GLY A 26 11.65 -34.21 7.68
CA GLY A 26 11.27 -33.20 6.66
C GLY A 26 10.96 -31.79 7.22
N HIS A 27 10.86 -31.62 8.53
CA HIS A 27 10.73 -30.29 9.14
C HIS A 27 11.96 -29.43 8.82
N GLU A 28 11.75 -28.23 8.24
CA GLU A 28 12.82 -27.31 7.91
C GLU A 28 13.32 -26.60 9.16
N VAL A 29 14.61 -26.72 9.42
CA VAL A 29 15.28 -26.12 10.60
C VAL A 29 16.04 -24.84 10.23
N ALA A 30 16.40 -24.66 8.97
CA ALA A 30 17.07 -23.49 8.46
C ALA A 30 16.91 -23.41 6.94
N PHE A 31 17.01 -22.22 6.40
CA PHE A 31 17.09 -22.00 4.95
C PHE A 31 18.02 -20.84 4.61
N GLY A 32 18.45 -20.81 3.36
CA GLY A 32 19.06 -19.64 2.72
C GLY A 32 18.43 -19.43 1.36
N GLN A 33 18.19 -18.18 0.99
CA GLN A 33 17.61 -17.83 -0.30
C GLN A 33 18.45 -16.78 -1.01
N LYS A 34 18.74 -17.03 -2.29
CA LYS A 34 19.38 -16.05 -3.18
C LYS A 34 18.42 -15.69 -4.29
N VAL A 35 18.14 -14.40 -4.42
CA VAL A 35 17.29 -13.86 -5.48
C VAL A 35 18.18 -13.31 -6.60
N TYR A 36 17.87 -13.70 -7.83
CA TYR A 36 18.46 -13.17 -9.05
C TYR A 36 17.40 -12.35 -9.74
N LYS A 37 17.43 -11.05 -9.49
CA LYS A 37 16.47 -10.09 -10.04
C LYS A 37 16.91 -9.64 -11.43
N LYS A 38 15.97 -9.56 -12.36
CA LYS A 38 16.13 -8.84 -13.61
C LYS A 38 15.27 -7.59 -13.58
N GLU A 39 15.79 -6.52 -14.12
CA GLU A 39 15.03 -5.29 -14.31
C GLU A 39 14.01 -5.52 -15.44
N VAL A 40 12.73 -5.60 -15.08
CA VAL A 40 11.61 -5.67 -16.03
C VAL A 40 11.08 -4.26 -16.21
N LYS A 41 11.31 -3.69 -17.40
CA LYS A 41 10.73 -2.37 -17.72
C LYS A 41 9.24 -2.53 -18.01
N PHE A 42 8.45 -1.62 -17.48
CA PHE A 42 7.05 -1.52 -17.83
C PHE A 42 6.90 -1.15 -19.31
N ALA A 43 6.26 -2.03 -20.06
CA ALA A 43 5.90 -1.74 -21.46
C ALA A 43 4.63 -0.88 -21.46
N VAL A 44 4.74 0.33 -21.96
CA VAL A 44 3.58 1.23 -22.09
C VAL A 44 2.59 0.62 -23.10
N PRO A 45 1.33 0.41 -22.69
CA PRO A 45 0.32 -0.13 -23.60
C PRO A 45 -0.01 0.87 -24.73
N GLU A 46 0.08 0.45 -25.98
CA GLU A 46 -0.25 1.26 -27.17
C GLU A 46 -1.74 1.16 -27.55
N LYS A 47 -2.64 1.10 -26.56
CA LYS A 47 -4.08 1.09 -26.80
C LYS A 47 -4.63 2.51 -26.74
N PRO A 48 -5.61 2.85 -27.62
CA PRO A 48 -6.27 4.15 -27.57
C PRO A 48 -7.10 4.31 -26.29
N LEU A 49 -7.26 5.55 -25.85
CA LEU A 49 -8.15 5.93 -24.78
C LEU A 49 -8.92 7.19 -25.17
N GLN A 50 -10.08 7.39 -24.56
CA GLN A 50 -10.91 8.56 -24.74
C GLN A 50 -10.94 9.38 -23.44
N VAL A 51 -10.64 10.69 -23.55
CA VAL A 51 -10.71 11.62 -22.43
C VAL A 51 -11.90 12.57 -22.63
N VAL A 52 -12.75 12.68 -21.62
CA VAL A 52 -13.90 13.60 -21.60
C VAL A 52 -13.74 14.58 -20.44
N ARG A 53 -13.54 15.85 -20.76
CA ARG A 53 -13.36 16.91 -19.77
C ARG A 53 -14.68 17.60 -19.46
N GLY A 54 -15.21 17.38 -18.26
CA GLY A 54 -16.34 18.12 -17.71
C GLY A 54 -15.89 19.31 -16.87
N LYS A 55 -16.86 20.08 -16.39
CA LYS A 55 -16.61 21.24 -15.49
C LYS A 55 -16.15 20.82 -14.10
N VAL A 56 -16.54 19.65 -13.63
CA VAL A 56 -16.32 19.16 -12.25
C VAL A 56 -15.63 17.79 -12.20
N ASN A 57 -15.47 17.14 -13.34
CA ASN A 57 -14.83 15.83 -13.44
C ASN A 57 -14.14 15.62 -14.78
N ILE A 58 -13.28 14.60 -14.83
CA ILE A 58 -12.60 14.11 -16.02
C ILE A 58 -12.88 12.62 -16.11
N GLY A 59 -13.50 12.21 -17.21
CA GLY A 59 -13.71 10.79 -17.55
C GLY A 59 -12.59 10.30 -18.47
N VAL A 60 -12.06 9.11 -18.18
CA VAL A 60 -11.08 8.41 -19.03
C VAL A 60 -11.61 7.03 -19.32
N LYS A 61 -11.72 6.69 -20.60
CA LYS A 61 -12.37 5.45 -21.03
C LYS A 61 -11.52 4.70 -22.05
N GLY A 62 -11.45 3.39 -21.92
CA GLY A 62 -10.93 2.44 -22.89
C GLY A 62 -11.95 1.34 -23.19
N ASP A 63 -11.50 0.24 -23.80
CA ASP A 63 -12.38 -0.84 -24.21
C ASP A 63 -13.05 -1.55 -23.03
N ASP A 64 -12.27 -1.86 -21.99
CA ASP A 64 -12.70 -2.68 -20.85
C ASP A 64 -12.82 -1.89 -19.54
N PHE A 65 -12.49 -0.60 -19.55
CA PHE A 65 -12.48 0.22 -18.32
C PHE A 65 -13.06 1.61 -18.53
N ASP A 66 -13.50 2.19 -17.44
CA ASP A 66 -13.74 3.63 -17.30
C ASP A 66 -13.29 4.14 -15.93
N CYS A 67 -12.64 5.32 -15.94
CA CYS A 67 -12.19 6.06 -14.76
C CYS A 67 -12.93 7.38 -14.68
N LEU A 68 -13.30 7.81 -13.48
CA LEU A 68 -13.83 9.14 -13.22
C LEU A 68 -13.00 9.83 -12.16
N PHE A 69 -12.41 10.95 -12.52
CA PHE A 69 -11.65 11.81 -11.63
C PHE A 69 -12.48 13.05 -11.26
N SER A 70 -12.50 13.41 -9.99
CA SER A 70 -13.25 14.57 -9.50
C SER A 70 -12.35 15.77 -9.29
N LEU A 71 -12.69 16.90 -9.91
CA LEU A 71 -12.04 18.20 -9.66
C LEU A 71 -12.53 18.84 -8.36
N LEU A 72 -13.70 18.41 -7.84
CA LEU A 72 -14.27 18.94 -6.60
C LEU A 72 -13.80 18.17 -5.37
N ASN A 73 -13.75 16.83 -5.46
CA ASN A 73 -13.39 15.97 -4.34
C ASN A 73 -11.90 15.64 -4.31
N GLY A 74 -11.18 15.90 -5.41
CA GLY A 74 -9.74 15.69 -5.53
C GLY A 74 -9.36 14.21 -5.53
N GLY A 75 -9.34 13.58 -6.72
CA GLY A 75 -8.88 12.20 -6.87
C GLY A 75 -9.78 11.33 -7.75
N LEU A 76 -9.45 10.05 -7.80
CA LEU A 76 -10.14 9.01 -8.55
C LEU A 76 -11.39 8.56 -7.78
N VAL A 77 -12.57 8.98 -8.23
CA VAL A 77 -13.85 8.69 -7.55
C VAL A 77 -14.51 7.40 -8.02
N SER A 78 -14.13 6.90 -9.20
CA SER A 78 -14.64 5.64 -9.76
C SER A 78 -13.58 5.03 -10.65
N TYR A 79 -13.36 3.75 -10.50
CA TYR A 79 -12.57 2.92 -11.38
C TYR A 79 -13.36 1.65 -11.69
N ARG A 80 -13.91 1.58 -12.89
CA ARG A 80 -14.68 0.42 -13.35
C ARG A 80 -13.86 -0.39 -14.33
N TYR A 81 -13.88 -1.71 -14.16
CA TYR A 81 -13.25 -2.65 -15.08
C TYR A 81 -14.24 -3.77 -15.42
N ALA A 82 -14.34 -4.10 -16.70
CA ALA A 82 -15.34 -5.05 -17.22
C ALA A 82 -16.77 -4.74 -16.69
N GLY A 83 -17.12 -3.44 -16.60
CA GLY A 83 -18.41 -2.95 -16.14
C GLY A 83 -18.63 -2.97 -14.62
N LYS A 84 -17.66 -3.43 -13.81
CA LYS A 84 -17.78 -3.51 -12.35
C LYS A 84 -16.94 -2.45 -11.65
N GLU A 85 -17.52 -1.78 -10.64
CA GLU A 85 -16.78 -0.83 -9.78
C GLU A 85 -15.77 -1.59 -8.91
N MET A 86 -14.55 -1.09 -8.86
CA MET A 86 -13.44 -1.73 -8.18
C MET A 86 -13.05 -1.02 -6.88
N ILE A 87 -13.47 0.24 -6.68
CA ILE A 87 -13.14 1.03 -5.50
C ILE A 87 -14.41 1.58 -4.84
N GLU A 88 -14.46 1.58 -3.52
CA GLU A 88 -15.59 2.12 -2.76
C GLU A 88 -15.37 3.57 -2.30
N LYS A 89 -14.12 4.00 -2.24
CA LYS A 89 -13.70 5.34 -1.83
C LYS A 89 -12.55 5.81 -2.68
N ILE A 90 -12.38 7.13 -2.78
CA ILE A 90 -11.22 7.76 -3.40
C ILE A 90 -9.96 7.22 -2.71
N PRO A 91 -9.00 6.63 -3.47
CA PRO A 91 -7.70 6.29 -2.91
C PRO A 91 -6.98 7.55 -2.43
N MET A 92 -6.53 7.55 -1.19
CA MET A 92 -5.92 8.73 -0.57
C MET A 92 -4.50 8.46 -0.11
N PRO A 93 -3.62 9.48 -0.12
CA PRO A 93 -2.33 9.38 0.56
C PRO A 93 -2.50 8.97 2.01
N ASN A 94 -1.64 8.07 2.47
CA ASN A 94 -1.61 7.61 3.85
C ASN A 94 -0.20 7.70 4.41
N PHE A 95 -0.09 8.29 5.61
CA PHE A 95 1.17 8.54 6.32
C PHE A 95 1.18 7.88 7.71
N TRP A 96 0.13 7.10 8.00
CA TRP A 96 -0.11 6.51 9.31
C TRP A 96 -0.33 5.01 9.23
N ARG A 97 0.23 4.29 10.19
CA ARG A 97 -0.12 2.91 10.54
C ARG A 97 -0.62 2.85 11.99
N ALA A 98 -1.38 1.82 12.32
CA ALA A 98 -1.78 1.63 13.72
C ALA A 98 -0.53 1.44 14.59
N PRO A 99 -0.45 2.09 15.76
CA PRO A 99 0.66 1.88 16.68
C PRO A 99 0.70 0.43 17.17
N VAL A 100 1.90 -0.13 17.27
CA VAL A 100 2.15 -1.41 17.96
C VAL A 100 2.44 -1.15 19.43
N ASP A 101 2.47 -2.22 20.26
CA ASP A 101 2.76 -2.11 21.69
C ASP A 101 4.07 -1.35 21.95
N ASN A 102 5.09 -1.59 21.15
CA ASN A 102 6.37 -0.91 21.28
C ASN A 102 6.29 0.59 20.93
N ASP A 103 5.47 0.97 19.95
CA ASP A 103 5.19 2.37 19.63
C ASP A 103 4.52 3.08 20.81
N ASN A 104 3.54 2.42 21.45
CA ASN A 104 2.85 2.96 22.62
C ASN A 104 3.81 3.15 23.79
N GLY A 105 4.67 2.16 24.05
CA GLY A 105 5.70 2.23 25.08
C GLY A 105 6.71 3.35 24.84
N SER A 106 7.07 3.62 23.59
CA SER A 106 8.00 4.68 23.19
C SER A 106 7.34 6.07 23.04
N MET A 107 6.03 6.20 23.30
CA MET A 107 5.25 7.43 23.09
C MET A 107 5.21 7.89 21.60
N ALA A 108 5.45 7.00 20.66
CA ALA A 108 5.44 7.28 19.22
C ALA A 108 4.11 7.88 18.72
N PRO A 109 2.91 7.43 19.17
CA PRO A 109 1.65 8.03 18.76
C PRO A 109 1.58 9.54 19.01
N GLY A 110 2.11 10.01 20.14
CA GLY A 110 2.17 11.44 20.45
C GLY A 110 3.21 12.18 19.60
N ARG A 111 4.41 11.60 19.43
CA ARG A 111 5.49 12.21 18.66
C ARG A 111 5.15 12.35 17.17
N TYR A 112 4.41 11.39 16.59
CA TYR A 112 4.09 11.33 15.16
C TYR A 112 2.64 11.72 14.84
N ALA A 113 1.87 12.20 15.81
CA ALA A 113 0.43 12.48 15.70
C ALA A 113 0.04 13.35 14.50
N GLN A 114 0.91 14.26 14.06
CA GLN A 114 0.64 15.12 12.90
C GLN A 114 0.40 14.30 11.62
N TRP A 115 1.09 13.17 11.45
CA TRP A 115 0.89 12.30 10.29
C TRP A 115 -0.43 11.53 10.33
N LYS A 116 -0.91 11.18 11.54
CA LYS A 116 -2.27 10.66 11.73
C LYS A 116 -3.31 11.66 11.26
N ILE A 117 -3.19 12.89 11.74
CA ILE A 117 -4.10 13.98 11.37
C ILE A 117 -4.01 14.26 9.87
N ALA A 118 -2.81 14.27 9.30
CA ALA A 118 -2.61 14.42 7.86
C ALA A 118 -3.34 13.32 7.08
N SER A 119 -3.19 12.06 7.45
CA SER A 119 -3.87 10.93 6.77
C SER A 119 -5.40 11.01 6.84
N MET A 120 -5.95 11.59 7.91
CA MET A 120 -7.41 11.70 8.09
C MET A 120 -8.02 12.92 7.38
N TYR A 121 -7.30 14.04 7.31
CA TYR A 121 -7.83 15.33 6.93
C TYR A 121 -7.07 16.01 5.78
N ILE A 122 -6.26 15.26 5.05
CA ILE A 122 -5.61 15.74 3.84
C ILE A 122 -6.65 16.23 2.82
N SER A 123 -6.39 17.36 2.17
CA SER A 123 -7.33 17.98 1.25
C SER A 123 -6.62 18.59 0.05
N HIS A 124 -7.22 18.47 -1.12
CA HIS A 124 -6.81 19.21 -2.33
C HIS A 124 -7.29 20.68 -2.32
N ARG A 125 -7.97 21.12 -1.25
CA ARG A 125 -8.40 22.50 -1.04
C ARG A 125 -7.46 23.21 -0.07
N ASN A 126 -7.05 24.42 -0.43
CA ASN A 126 -6.18 25.23 0.41
C ASN A 126 -7.01 26.19 1.29
N GLY A 127 -7.55 25.66 2.40
CA GLY A 127 -8.15 26.47 3.48
C GLY A 127 -9.57 26.98 3.26
N GLY A 128 -10.02 27.25 2.06
CA GLY A 128 -11.36 27.74 1.75
C GLY A 128 -12.26 26.71 1.07
N MET A 129 -13.59 26.82 1.32
CA MET A 129 -14.56 25.91 0.67
C MET A 129 -14.49 25.96 -0.86
N PHE A 130 -14.01 27.08 -1.44
CA PHE A 130 -13.95 27.32 -2.88
C PHE A 130 -12.51 27.42 -3.44
N ASP A 131 -11.49 27.36 -2.58
CA ASP A 131 -10.10 27.49 -2.98
C ASP A 131 -9.54 26.14 -3.42
N ASN A 132 -10.01 25.67 -4.58
CA ASN A 132 -9.47 24.45 -5.18
C ASN A 132 -8.06 24.73 -5.71
N VAL A 133 -7.13 23.84 -5.38
CA VAL A 133 -5.83 23.84 -6.04
C VAL A 133 -6.01 23.35 -7.47
N PRO A 134 -5.44 24.03 -8.47
CA PRO A 134 -5.55 23.60 -9.84
C PRO A 134 -5.06 22.16 -10.03
N THR A 135 -5.90 21.33 -10.63
CA THR A 135 -5.54 19.99 -11.09
C THR A 135 -4.91 20.12 -12.47
N THR A 136 -3.73 19.58 -12.69
CA THR A 136 -3.11 19.55 -14.01
C THR A 136 -3.54 18.31 -14.77
N VAL A 137 -3.69 18.45 -16.10
CA VAL A 137 -4.09 17.35 -16.99
C VAL A 137 -3.21 17.39 -18.22
N GLU A 138 -2.42 16.36 -18.41
CA GLU A 138 -1.51 16.20 -19.55
C GLU A 138 -1.90 14.96 -20.35
N GLU A 139 -2.06 15.10 -21.65
CA GLU A 139 -2.46 14.03 -22.55
C GLU A 139 -1.34 13.70 -23.52
N THR A 140 -1.17 12.42 -23.77
CA THR A 140 -0.34 11.88 -24.85
C THR A 140 -1.22 11.02 -25.78
N GLU A 141 -0.65 10.43 -26.82
CA GLU A 141 -1.38 9.54 -27.72
C GLU A 141 -1.96 8.31 -27.00
N HIS A 142 -1.29 7.80 -25.96
CA HIS A 142 -1.63 6.54 -25.30
C HIS A 142 -1.89 6.65 -23.80
N SER A 143 -1.86 7.86 -23.25
CA SER A 143 -2.08 8.07 -21.81
C SER A 143 -2.61 9.46 -21.48
N VAL A 144 -3.23 9.58 -20.31
CA VAL A 144 -3.55 10.84 -19.69
C VAL A 144 -3.05 10.86 -18.26
N THR A 145 -2.36 11.92 -17.86
CA THR A 145 -1.89 12.13 -16.49
C THR A 145 -2.71 13.23 -15.82
N ILE A 146 -3.28 12.92 -14.66
CA ILE A 146 -4.07 13.86 -13.86
C ILE A 146 -3.39 13.99 -12.50
N THR A 147 -2.91 15.23 -12.19
CA THR A 147 -2.15 15.47 -10.96
C THR A 147 -2.92 16.35 -10.00
N TYR A 148 -3.05 15.86 -8.77
CA TYR A 148 -3.63 16.57 -7.64
C TYR A 148 -2.54 16.98 -6.66
N THR A 149 -2.64 18.21 -6.13
CA THR A 149 -1.86 18.65 -4.99
C THR A 149 -2.74 18.61 -3.74
N TYR A 150 -2.24 17.99 -2.69
CA TYR A 150 -2.93 17.89 -1.41
C TYR A 150 -2.19 18.67 -0.33
N TYR A 151 -2.94 19.42 0.46
CA TYR A 151 -2.45 20.11 1.64
C TYR A 151 -2.67 19.24 2.88
N MET A 152 -1.63 19.10 3.67
CA MET A 152 -1.65 18.35 4.92
C MET A 152 -1.81 19.34 6.09
N PRO A 153 -2.71 19.07 7.04
CA PRO A 153 -2.90 19.92 8.24
C PRO A 153 -1.79 19.67 9.27
N THR A 154 -0.55 19.91 8.85
CA THR A 154 0.65 19.79 9.68
C THR A 154 1.18 21.18 10.08
N THR A 155 2.00 21.24 11.11
CA THR A 155 2.71 22.44 11.56
C THR A 155 4.19 22.11 11.72
N PRO A 156 5.06 22.63 10.87
CA PRO A 156 4.80 23.50 9.70
C PRO A 156 3.92 22.85 8.63
N ALA A 157 3.26 23.68 7.81
CA ALA A 157 2.37 23.19 6.75
C ALA A 157 3.14 22.44 5.66
N ALA A 158 2.65 21.28 5.29
CA ALA A 158 3.22 20.46 4.24
C ALA A 158 2.20 20.15 3.15
N LYS A 159 2.69 19.64 2.01
CA LYS A 159 1.88 19.20 0.88
C LYS A 159 2.49 17.97 0.23
N CYS A 160 1.67 17.21 -0.46
CA CYS A 160 2.11 16.14 -1.36
C CYS A 160 1.37 16.23 -2.69
N GLN A 161 1.84 15.50 -3.69
CA GLN A 161 1.17 15.38 -4.98
C GLN A 161 0.90 13.92 -5.31
N VAL A 162 -0.23 13.68 -5.97
CA VAL A 162 -0.56 12.39 -6.57
C VAL A 162 -0.84 12.61 -8.04
N ALA A 163 -0.02 12.00 -8.88
CA ALA A 163 -0.22 11.94 -10.32
C ALA A 163 -0.74 10.55 -10.70
N TYR A 164 -1.89 10.52 -11.35
CA TYR A 164 -2.49 9.31 -11.91
C TYR A 164 -2.29 9.32 -13.44
N THR A 165 -1.48 8.42 -13.96
CA THR A 165 -1.32 8.22 -15.40
C THR A 165 -2.14 7.00 -15.82
N VAL A 166 -3.21 7.24 -16.56
CA VAL A 166 -4.11 6.20 -17.08
C VAL A 166 -3.68 5.82 -18.47
N PHE A 167 -3.46 4.52 -18.71
CA PHE A 167 -3.12 3.95 -20.01
C PHE A 167 -4.33 3.29 -20.67
N GLY A 168 -4.26 3.10 -21.99
CA GLY A 168 -5.38 2.58 -22.80
C GLY A 168 -5.81 1.13 -22.51
N ASP A 169 -5.06 0.38 -21.69
CA ASP A 169 -5.45 -0.97 -21.21
C ASP A 169 -6.12 -0.94 -19.82
N GLY A 170 -6.35 0.26 -19.25
CA GLY A 170 -6.89 0.45 -17.90
C GLY A 170 -5.84 0.41 -16.79
N THR A 171 -4.57 0.22 -17.10
CA THR A 171 -3.50 0.39 -16.10
C THR A 171 -3.45 1.85 -15.63
N VAL A 172 -3.40 2.04 -14.33
CA VAL A 172 -3.20 3.34 -13.69
C VAL A 172 -1.87 3.32 -12.96
N GLU A 173 -0.90 4.07 -13.46
CA GLU A 173 0.33 4.36 -12.73
C GLU A 173 0.05 5.52 -11.76
N THR A 174 0.35 5.30 -10.49
CA THR A 174 0.16 6.28 -9.42
C THR A 174 1.51 6.68 -8.89
N LYS A 175 1.81 7.98 -8.95
CA LYS A 175 3.03 8.56 -8.41
C LYS A 175 2.68 9.50 -7.26
N LEU A 176 3.13 9.16 -6.05
CA LEU A 176 3.03 9.99 -4.85
C LEU A 176 4.38 10.66 -4.61
N THR A 177 4.37 11.98 -4.41
CA THR A 177 5.59 12.76 -4.11
C THR A 177 5.38 13.64 -2.88
N TYR A 178 6.43 13.79 -2.09
CA TYR A 178 6.49 14.68 -0.92
C TYR A 178 7.82 15.43 -0.93
N ASP A 179 7.75 16.75 -0.81
CA ASP A 179 8.91 17.61 -0.60
C ASP A 179 9.14 17.80 0.90
N PRO A 180 10.38 17.68 1.40
CA PRO A 180 10.68 17.74 2.81
C PRO A 180 10.33 19.11 3.41
N VAL A 181 9.81 19.08 4.64
CA VAL A 181 9.54 20.28 5.43
C VAL A 181 10.24 20.14 6.77
N GLU A 182 11.17 21.06 7.04
CA GLU A 182 11.94 21.07 8.29
C GLU A 182 11.02 21.25 9.50
N GLY A 183 11.26 20.48 10.55
CA GLY A 183 10.51 20.53 11.81
C GLY A 183 9.35 19.54 11.90
N LEU A 184 9.08 18.76 10.84
CA LEU A 184 8.15 17.64 10.94
C LEU A 184 8.86 16.38 11.48
N PRO A 185 8.16 15.55 12.28
CA PRO A 185 8.70 14.30 12.81
C PRO A 185 8.81 13.21 11.73
N ASP A 186 9.51 12.11 12.05
CA ASP A 186 9.54 10.92 11.20
C ASP A 186 8.14 10.41 10.85
N MET A 187 8.01 9.88 9.64
CA MET A 187 6.73 9.46 9.07
C MET A 187 6.52 7.95 9.29
N PRO A 188 5.39 7.53 9.88
CA PRO A 188 5.13 6.09 10.10
C PRO A 188 4.88 5.27 8.84
N GLU A 189 4.30 5.86 7.80
CA GLU A 189 4.08 5.22 6.49
C GLU A 189 4.10 6.27 5.38
N PHE A 190 4.58 5.90 4.18
CA PHE A 190 4.45 6.72 2.99
C PHE A 190 3.86 5.89 1.85
N GLY A 191 2.57 6.10 1.58
CA GLY A 191 1.84 5.30 0.59
C GLY A 191 0.44 5.80 0.30
N MET A 192 -0.34 4.93 -0.32
CA MET A 192 -1.74 5.13 -0.69
C MET A 192 -2.63 4.09 -0.03
N MET A 193 -3.82 4.50 0.40
CA MET A 193 -4.83 3.62 0.98
C MET A 193 -6.06 3.55 0.08
N PHE A 194 -6.47 2.34 -0.25
CA PHE A 194 -7.67 2.00 -1.01
C PHE A 194 -8.70 1.34 -0.10
N LYS A 195 -9.97 1.54 -0.41
CA LYS A 195 -11.07 0.74 0.15
C LYS A 195 -11.81 0.06 -0.99
N LEU A 196 -11.80 -1.26 -0.99
CA LEU A 196 -12.55 -2.12 -1.90
C LEU A 196 -13.76 -2.66 -1.17
N ASN A 197 -14.77 -3.12 -1.89
CA ASN A 197 -15.87 -3.85 -1.28
C ASN A 197 -15.35 -5.10 -0.52
N ALA A 198 -15.97 -5.45 0.59
CA ALA A 198 -15.55 -6.58 1.43
C ALA A 198 -15.58 -7.95 0.71
N ASP A 199 -16.30 -8.07 -0.40
CA ASP A 199 -16.29 -9.28 -1.23
C ASP A 199 -14.97 -9.51 -1.97
N TYR A 200 -14.11 -8.49 -2.06
CA TYR A 200 -12.75 -8.61 -2.59
C TYR A 200 -11.79 -8.97 -1.47
N ASP A 201 -11.89 -10.19 -0.97
CA ASP A 201 -11.15 -10.65 0.21
C ASP A 201 -10.07 -11.71 -0.08
N ASN A 202 -9.99 -12.22 -1.33
CA ASN A 202 -8.91 -13.13 -1.72
C ASN A 202 -7.66 -12.32 -2.03
N VAL A 203 -6.55 -12.64 -1.35
CA VAL A 203 -5.27 -11.96 -1.50
C VAL A 203 -4.23 -12.94 -2.03
N GLU A 204 -3.60 -12.62 -3.16
CA GLU A 204 -2.41 -13.30 -3.67
C GLU A 204 -1.28 -12.28 -3.78
N TRP A 205 -0.08 -12.61 -3.30
CA TRP A 205 1.08 -11.74 -3.48
C TRP A 205 2.35 -12.51 -3.82
N TYR A 206 3.20 -11.89 -4.61
CA TYR A 206 4.58 -12.29 -4.81
C TYR A 206 5.48 -11.32 -4.05
N GLY A 207 6.01 -11.78 -2.93
CA GLY A 207 6.77 -10.99 -1.96
C GLY A 207 7.28 -11.87 -0.83
N TYR A 208 7.78 -11.24 0.25
CA TYR A 208 8.14 -12.00 1.44
C TYR A 208 6.89 -12.46 2.20
N GLY A 209 6.95 -13.69 2.72
CA GLY A 209 5.84 -14.35 3.42
C GLY A 209 6.26 -15.69 4.04
N SER A 210 5.29 -16.49 4.51
CA SER A 210 3.82 -16.36 4.44
C SER A 210 3.26 -15.34 5.43
N GLU A 211 3.91 -15.22 6.59
CA GLU A 211 3.51 -14.36 7.68
C GLU A 211 3.75 -12.88 7.37
N GLU A 212 3.34 -12.01 8.29
CA GLU A 212 3.60 -10.57 8.18
C GLU A 212 5.10 -10.26 8.21
N THR A 213 5.49 -9.27 7.43
CA THR A 213 6.87 -8.80 7.36
C THR A 213 6.93 -7.28 7.37
N TYR A 214 7.98 -6.73 8.00
CA TYR A 214 8.27 -5.30 8.11
C TYR A 214 9.74 -5.05 7.78
N ALA A 215 10.14 -3.81 7.61
CA ALA A 215 11.52 -3.47 7.26
C ALA A 215 12.55 -4.10 8.22
N ASP A 216 12.25 -4.10 9.51
CA ASP A 216 13.04 -4.65 10.61
C ASP A 216 12.68 -6.09 11.00
N ARG A 217 11.67 -6.70 10.34
CA ARG A 217 11.18 -8.06 10.64
C ARG A 217 10.87 -8.84 9.37
N ARG A 218 11.92 -9.23 8.63
CA ARG A 218 11.77 -9.95 7.35
C ARG A 218 12.77 -11.10 7.12
N HIS A 219 13.80 -11.20 7.95
CA HIS A 219 14.89 -12.16 7.71
C HIS A 219 14.48 -13.64 7.87
N GLY A 220 13.39 -13.92 8.59
CA GLY A 220 12.78 -15.24 8.69
C GLY A 220 11.81 -15.58 7.56
N ALA A 221 11.55 -14.67 6.63
CA ALA A 221 10.60 -14.87 5.55
C ALA A 221 11.30 -15.26 4.23
N LYS A 222 10.57 -15.98 3.39
CA LYS A 222 11.02 -16.35 2.03
C LYS A 222 10.28 -15.50 0.99
N LEU A 223 10.98 -15.14 -0.07
CA LEU A 223 10.35 -14.63 -1.27
C LEU A 223 9.59 -15.78 -1.96
N GLY A 224 8.31 -15.60 -2.22
CA GLY A 224 7.45 -16.61 -2.83
C GLY A 224 6.11 -16.03 -3.26
N ILE A 225 5.26 -16.89 -3.83
CA ILE A 225 3.87 -16.57 -4.15
C ILE A 225 2.99 -17.20 -3.07
N TYR A 226 2.21 -16.37 -2.40
CA TYR A 226 1.36 -16.76 -1.29
C TYR A 226 -0.08 -16.34 -1.54
N LYS A 227 -1.02 -17.02 -0.87
CA LYS A 227 -2.46 -16.75 -0.95
C LYS A 227 -3.11 -16.91 0.42
N ASN A 228 -4.02 -16.02 0.74
CA ASN A 228 -4.91 -16.13 1.90
C ASN A 228 -6.15 -15.23 1.71
N LYS A 229 -6.99 -15.16 2.74
CA LYS A 229 -8.05 -14.17 2.83
C LYS A 229 -7.54 -12.91 3.55
N ALA A 230 -8.11 -11.74 3.27
CA ALA A 230 -7.76 -10.51 3.96
C ALA A 230 -7.88 -10.63 5.49
N ALA A 231 -8.88 -11.37 5.97
CA ALA A 231 -9.07 -11.65 7.40
C ALA A 231 -7.95 -12.50 8.00
N ASP A 232 -7.29 -13.38 7.21
CA ASP A 232 -6.18 -14.22 7.68
C ASP A 232 -4.92 -13.40 7.94
N ASN A 233 -4.83 -12.18 7.40
CA ASN A 233 -3.73 -11.25 7.67
C ASN A 233 -3.86 -10.54 9.04
N MET A 234 -4.99 -10.71 9.73
CA MET A 234 -5.17 -10.20 11.09
C MET A 234 -4.38 -11.08 12.07
N ALA A 235 -3.26 -10.57 12.56
CA ALA A 235 -2.53 -11.23 13.63
C ALA A 235 -3.38 -11.28 14.92
N LYS A 236 -3.31 -12.40 15.64
CA LYS A 236 -4.11 -12.65 16.86
C LYS A 236 -3.52 -11.94 18.08
N TYR A 237 -3.22 -10.66 17.96
CA TYR A 237 -2.82 -9.81 19.07
C TYR A 237 -4.00 -9.58 20.02
N LEU A 238 -3.73 -9.50 21.33
CA LEU A 238 -4.77 -9.25 22.34
C LEU A 238 -5.38 -7.85 22.18
N VAL A 239 -4.56 -6.88 21.82
CA VAL A 239 -4.97 -5.51 21.48
C VAL A 239 -4.80 -5.32 19.98
N PRO A 240 -5.85 -4.93 19.24
CA PRO A 240 -5.72 -4.64 17.82
C PRO A 240 -4.66 -3.56 17.57
N GLN A 241 -3.77 -3.82 16.62
CA GLN A 241 -2.64 -2.97 16.29
C GLN A 241 -2.21 -3.20 14.84
N GLU A 242 -1.16 -2.54 14.37
CA GLU A 242 -0.61 -2.81 13.05
C GLU A 242 -0.27 -4.29 12.89
N CYS A 243 -0.70 -4.86 11.78
CA CYS A 243 -0.45 -6.25 11.44
C CYS A 243 -0.58 -6.50 9.93
N GLY A 244 -0.19 -7.70 9.50
CA GLY A 244 -0.47 -8.22 8.17
C GLY A 244 0.30 -7.59 7.02
N ASN A 245 1.24 -6.67 7.26
CA ASN A 245 2.05 -6.08 6.20
C ASN A 245 2.97 -7.11 5.53
N LYS A 246 3.29 -6.90 4.27
CA LYS A 246 4.24 -7.69 3.47
C LYS A 246 5.21 -6.75 2.78
N VAL A 247 6.51 -6.99 2.93
CA VAL A 247 7.56 -6.20 2.26
C VAL A 247 8.11 -6.93 1.03
N GLY A 248 8.77 -6.17 0.16
CA GLY A 248 9.35 -6.72 -1.06
C GLY A 248 8.31 -7.32 -2.01
N VAL A 249 7.12 -6.75 -2.06
CA VAL A 249 6.04 -7.23 -2.91
C VAL A 249 6.23 -6.69 -4.33
N ARG A 250 6.30 -7.59 -5.33
CA ARG A 250 6.40 -7.25 -6.76
C ARG A 250 5.03 -7.06 -7.36
N TYR A 251 4.08 -7.92 -6.96
CA TYR A 251 2.67 -7.76 -7.27
C TYR A 251 1.79 -8.30 -6.14
N ALA A 252 0.58 -7.78 -6.06
CA ALA A 252 -0.49 -8.33 -5.26
C ALA A 252 -1.82 -8.25 -6.00
N LYS A 253 -2.65 -9.27 -5.86
CA LYS A 253 -4.03 -9.30 -6.35
C LYS A 253 -4.97 -9.33 -5.17
N VAL A 254 -6.01 -8.51 -5.25
CA VAL A 254 -7.12 -8.51 -4.29
C VAL A 254 -8.40 -8.72 -5.07
N THR A 255 -9.03 -9.89 -4.91
CA THR A 255 -10.08 -10.37 -5.81
C THR A 255 -11.28 -10.93 -5.07
N ASP A 256 -12.42 -10.96 -5.79
CA ASP A 256 -13.60 -11.74 -5.38
C ASP A 256 -13.38 -13.26 -5.66
N ASP A 257 -14.34 -14.09 -5.25
CA ASP A 257 -14.30 -15.55 -5.47
C ASP A 257 -14.35 -15.97 -6.95
N ARG A 258 -14.60 -15.03 -7.87
CA ARG A 258 -14.57 -15.24 -9.32
C ARG A 258 -13.23 -14.81 -9.94
N GLY A 259 -12.29 -14.35 -9.12
CA GLY A 259 -10.98 -13.88 -9.55
C GLY A 259 -10.98 -12.47 -10.14
N ARG A 260 -12.07 -11.70 -10.01
CA ARG A 260 -12.15 -10.31 -10.46
C ARG A 260 -11.73 -9.38 -9.33
N GLY A 261 -11.02 -8.31 -9.65
CA GLY A 261 -10.55 -7.37 -8.65
C GLY A 261 -9.45 -6.47 -9.15
N LEU A 262 -8.51 -6.12 -8.28
CA LEU A 262 -7.37 -5.28 -8.61
C LEU A 262 -6.05 -6.05 -8.51
N LEU A 263 -5.21 -5.85 -9.51
CA LEU A 263 -3.80 -6.19 -9.50
C LEU A 263 -2.99 -4.93 -9.17
N PHE A 264 -2.20 -4.97 -8.14
CA PHE A 264 -1.20 -3.96 -7.78
C PHE A 264 0.19 -4.46 -8.14
N SER A 265 1.07 -3.59 -8.62
CA SER A 265 2.45 -3.94 -8.97
C SER A 265 3.41 -2.77 -8.81
N GLY A 266 4.67 -3.06 -8.52
CA GLY A 266 5.72 -2.07 -8.38
C GLY A 266 7.05 -2.69 -8.00
N ASP A 267 8.04 -1.85 -7.72
CA ASP A 267 9.36 -2.30 -7.32
C ASP A 267 9.43 -2.41 -5.78
N GLU A 268 9.32 -3.64 -5.27
CA GLU A 268 9.45 -3.96 -3.84
C GLU A 268 8.50 -3.18 -2.91
N LEU A 269 7.20 -3.22 -3.22
CA LEU A 269 6.17 -2.56 -2.42
C LEU A 269 6.14 -3.05 -0.98
N SER A 270 5.80 -2.15 -0.05
CA SER A 270 5.17 -2.49 1.22
C SER A 270 3.67 -2.58 0.97
N PHE A 271 3.06 -3.72 1.30
CA PHE A 271 1.67 -4.02 0.94
C PHE A 271 0.92 -4.66 2.09
N SER A 272 -0.30 -4.21 2.34
CA SER A 272 -1.23 -4.90 3.23
C SER A 272 -2.65 -4.91 2.66
N ALA A 273 -3.41 -5.96 2.96
CA ALA A 273 -4.83 -6.07 2.68
C ALA A 273 -5.51 -6.62 3.94
N LEU A 274 -6.29 -5.79 4.62
CA LEU A 274 -6.91 -6.05 5.91
C LEU A 274 -8.39 -5.68 5.87
N PRO A 275 -9.23 -6.23 6.76
CA PRO A 275 -10.64 -5.81 6.88
C PRO A 275 -10.82 -4.45 7.57
N TYR A 276 -9.75 -3.84 8.10
CA TYR A 276 -9.80 -2.63 8.91
C TYR A 276 -8.77 -1.60 8.49
N THR A 277 -9.10 -0.33 8.68
CA THR A 277 -8.16 0.78 8.55
C THR A 277 -7.23 0.85 9.77
N PRO A 278 -6.07 1.53 9.64
CA PRO A 278 -5.20 1.81 10.80
C PRO A 278 -5.95 2.48 11.97
N HIS A 279 -6.89 3.38 11.67
CA HIS A 279 -7.65 4.09 12.70
C HIS A 279 -8.65 3.20 13.45
N GLU A 280 -9.28 2.24 12.74
CA GLU A 280 -10.17 1.26 13.36
C GLU A 280 -9.38 0.30 14.27
N LEU A 281 -8.20 -0.15 13.82
CA LEU A 281 -7.31 -0.98 14.65
C LEU A 281 -6.85 -0.24 15.91
N GLU A 282 -6.39 0.99 15.76
CA GLU A 282 -5.86 1.79 16.87
C GLU A 282 -6.92 2.15 17.93
N ASN A 283 -8.17 2.32 17.49
CA ASN A 283 -9.25 2.73 18.40
C ASN A 283 -9.87 1.58 19.21
N ALA A 284 -9.59 0.32 18.83
CA ALA A 284 -10.12 -0.86 19.52
C ALA A 284 -9.15 -1.31 20.62
N ALA A 285 -9.62 -1.38 21.86
CA ALA A 285 -8.85 -1.95 22.97
C ALA A 285 -8.92 -3.50 22.98
N HIS A 286 -9.93 -4.07 22.30
CA HIS A 286 -10.13 -5.52 22.20
C HIS A 286 -10.66 -5.90 20.80
N PRO A 287 -10.39 -7.12 20.32
CA PRO A 287 -10.85 -7.56 18.99
C PRO A 287 -12.38 -7.47 18.80
N TYR A 288 -13.18 -7.63 19.84
CA TYR A 288 -14.65 -7.56 19.76
C TYR A 288 -15.18 -6.12 19.64
N GLU A 289 -14.33 -5.11 19.82
CA GLU A 289 -14.67 -3.68 19.63
C GLU A 289 -14.45 -3.23 18.18
N LEU A 290 -13.79 -4.05 17.37
CA LEU A 290 -13.64 -3.78 15.95
C LEU A 290 -15.01 -3.72 15.26
N PRO A 291 -15.23 -2.78 14.33
CA PRO A 291 -16.52 -2.63 13.66
C PRO A 291 -16.84 -3.85 12.78
N GLN A 292 -18.09 -3.94 12.37
CA GLN A 292 -18.46 -4.90 11.32
C GLN A 292 -17.67 -4.62 10.04
N VAL A 293 -17.18 -5.67 9.39
CA VAL A 293 -16.38 -5.56 8.16
C VAL A 293 -17.26 -5.06 7.00
N HIS A 294 -16.88 -3.94 6.41
CA HIS A 294 -17.53 -3.35 5.25
C HIS A 294 -16.62 -3.22 4.03
N TYR A 295 -15.31 -3.30 4.24
CA TYR A 295 -14.29 -3.09 3.21
C TYR A 295 -13.17 -4.11 3.33
N THR A 296 -12.48 -4.32 2.21
CA THR A 296 -11.08 -4.72 2.23
C THR A 296 -10.25 -3.44 2.05
N VAL A 297 -9.45 -3.14 3.07
CA VAL A 297 -8.57 -1.98 3.10
C VAL A 297 -7.20 -2.40 2.58
N VAL A 298 -6.82 -1.84 1.45
CA VAL A 298 -5.51 -2.11 0.81
C VAL A 298 -4.62 -0.91 1.00
N ARG A 299 -3.44 -1.12 1.56
CA ARG A 299 -2.37 -0.11 1.63
C ARG A 299 -1.23 -0.54 0.73
N VAL A 300 -0.81 0.37 -0.15
CA VAL A 300 0.33 0.19 -1.05
C VAL A 300 1.29 1.34 -0.74
N ALA A 301 2.46 1.01 -0.22
CA ALA A 301 3.39 2.00 0.30
C ALA A 301 4.81 1.79 -0.23
N LEU A 302 5.58 2.88 -0.26
CA LEU A 302 7.03 2.82 -0.42
C LEU A 302 7.65 2.09 0.75
N ALA A 303 7.25 2.49 1.96
CA ALA A 303 7.76 1.93 3.20
C ALA A 303 6.81 2.20 4.37
N GLN A 304 6.97 1.39 5.41
CA GLN A 304 6.54 1.66 6.78
C GLN A 304 7.77 1.74 7.67
N MET A 305 7.72 2.60 8.69
CA MET A 305 8.69 2.58 9.78
C MET A 305 8.69 1.20 10.45
N GLY A 306 9.85 0.75 10.90
CA GLY A 306 9.98 -0.51 11.63
C GLY A 306 9.04 -0.60 12.84
N VAL A 307 8.76 -1.81 13.29
CA VAL A 307 7.80 -2.11 14.37
C VAL A 307 8.48 -2.60 15.66
N GLY A 308 9.81 -2.83 15.61
CA GLY A 308 10.58 -3.36 16.73
C GLY A 308 11.35 -2.28 17.49
N GLY A 309 12.29 -2.74 18.29
CA GLY A 309 13.26 -2.01 19.09
C GLY A 309 14.09 -3.02 19.86
N ASP A 310 15.03 -2.57 20.69
CA ASP A 310 15.91 -3.48 21.45
C ASP A 310 15.17 -4.21 22.59
N ASP A 311 13.99 -3.71 22.95
CA ASP A 311 13.13 -4.35 23.95
C ASP A 311 11.64 -4.21 23.57
N SER A 312 10.74 -4.78 24.37
CA SER A 312 9.28 -4.70 24.21
C SER A 312 8.62 -3.67 25.14
N TRP A 313 9.39 -2.78 25.76
CA TRP A 313 8.91 -1.76 26.69
C TRP A 313 8.90 -0.35 26.13
N GLY A 314 9.30 -0.16 24.89
CA GLY A 314 9.31 1.13 24.24
C GLY A 314 10.68 1.63 23.83
N ALA A 315 11.63 0.73 23.58
CA ALA A 315 12.82 1.07 22.83
C ALA A 315 12.41 1.60 21.45
N TRP A 316 13.06 2.64 21.02
CA TRP A 316 12.77 3.21 19.70
C TRP A 316 13.20 2.28 18.59
N VAL A 317 12.49 2.34 17.47
CA VAL A 317 12.90 1.71 16.22
C VAL A 317 14.30 2.22 15.85
N HIS A 318 15.15 1.33 15.35
CA HIS A 318 16.49 1.70 14.91
C HIS A 318 16.45 2.70 13.74
N PRO A 319 17.36 3.67 13.68
CA PRO A 319 17.33 4.75 12.68
C PRO A 319 17.27 4.27 11.23
N GLU A 320 17.89 3.14 10.90
CA GLU A 320 17.90 2.56 9.56
C GLU A 320 16.52 2.06 9.08
N TYR A 321 15.56 1.91 9.99
CA TYR A 321 14.19 1.51 9.70
C TYR A 321 13.18 2.67 9.78
N HIS A 322 13.66 3.90 9.92
CA HIS A 322 12.86 5.10 9.80
C HIS A 322 12.67 5.50 8.33
N ILE A 323 11.61 6.23 8.04
CA ILE A 323 11.43 6.89 6.75
C ILE A 323 12.09 8.27 6.86
N ASP A 324 13.14 8.51 6.07
CA ASP A 324 13.88 9.78 6.06
C ASP A 324 13.08 10.88 5.36
N VAL A 325 12.26 11.60 6.13
CA VAL A 325 11.42 12.71 5.66
C VAL A 325 12.21 14.02 5.45
N THR A 326 13.51 14.03 5.71
CA THR A 326 14.37 15.18 5.42
C THR A 326 14.79 15.25 3.95
N LYS A 327 14.48 14.21 3.19
CA LYS A 327 14.70 14.09 1.75
C LYS A 327 13.38 14.05 1.00
N PRO A 328 13.37 14.45 -0.28
CA PRO A 328 12.20 14.22 -1.14
C PRO A 328 11.84 12.73 -1.18
N LEU A 329 10.56 12.42 -1.02
CA LEU A 329 10.05 11.07 -1.17
C LEU A 329 9.28 10.97 -2.48
N GLU A 330 9.56 9.92 -3.23
CA GLU A 330 8.89 9.60 -4.47
C GLU A 330 8.52 8.11 -4.46
N PHE A 331 7.26 7.82 -4.74
CA PHE A 331 6.74 6.47 -4.77
C PHE A 331 5.87 6.25 -6.00
N THR A 332 6.20 5.25 -6.80
CA THR A 332 5.45 4.89 -8.00
C THR A 332 5.02 3.43 -7.93
N PHE A 333 3.75 3.18 -8.16
CA PHE A 333 3.19 1.85 -8.32
C PHE A 333 2.09 1.87 -9.37
N ARG A 334 1.64 0.70 -9.80
CA ARG A 334 0.58 0.55 -10.78
C ARG A 334 -0.53 -0.32 -10.23
N PHE A 335 -1.75 -0.02 -10.66
CA PHE A 335 -2.87 -0.94 -10.46
C PHE A 335 -3.71 -1.06 -11.72
N ARG A 336 -4.40 -2.19 -11.85
CA ARG A 336 -5.30 -2.48 -12.96
C ARG A 336 -6.39 -3.45 -12.51
N GLY A 337 -7.60 -3.31 -13.09
CA GLY A 337 -8.66 -4.31 -12.99
C GLY A 337 -8.29 -5.64 -13.67
N ILE A 338 -8.70 -6.74 -13.09
CA ILE A 338 -8.51 -8.10 -13.63
C ILE A 338 -9.80 -8.89 -13.51
#